data_48e1482a851a07ac50dd57897fa81831
#
_entry.id   48e1482a851a07ac50dd57897fa81831
#
_cell.length_a   1.000
_cell.length_b   1.000
_cell.length_c   1.000
_cell.angle_alpha   90.00
_cell.angle_beta   90.00
_cell.angle_gamma   90.00
#
_symmetry.space_group_name_H-M   'P 1'
#
loop_
_entity.id
_entity.type
_entity.pdbx_description
1 polymer ?
#
loop_
_entity_poly.entity_id
_entity_poly.type
_entity_poly.pdbx_seq_one_letter_code
_entity_poly.pdbx_strand_id
1 'polypeptide(L)'
;MAHSFSPSPDVVVVGAGVTGCSIAYRLAAEGRTVLVLERRGVCSGASGRNGGMTGAGSSMHARSAAGRAVYALTKRNMELLRGIEAELEIDIQLRLPGTLDVITTAEQHAHLAESIAEQRAAGIPVELLGPEETRELMPALSPAILGAAFAPGRGHLWPFALVNGFADAARRLGAEIRTWTPADGLLRDGDKVVGVVAGGAAIPAGEVVLATNAYTPELLPELPAGAIVPARGQILVTQPLAPVLPLPFGTNFDKEYGRQTPGGQILCGGYRRLDEAEGLGTYDEQVTAPVLSGIARCLTRLFPALRGSGVHVVRCWAGIMGFTADGLPLLGRYAPAPGLTVAAGFNGGGFSWGAAVGEAVAALLAGRDPGPDLEPFRPDRFHGGGGPAWANPFTAGEKNNPGAPHAEAAAIATPVDEAALA
;
A
#
# COMPACT_ATOMS: atom_id res chain seq x y z
N MET A 1 23.07 5.46 -34.93
CA MET A 1 23.88 6.39 -34.13
C MET A 1 24.12 5.69 -32.78
N ALA A 2 25.39 5.37 -32.47
CA ALA A 2 25.74 4.77 -31.20
C ALA A 2 25.52 5.83 -30.11
N HIS A 3 24.54 5.62 -29.23
CA HIS A 3 24.39 6.42 -28.03
C HIS A 3 25.62 6.18 -27.16
N SER A 4 26.46 7.18 -26.98
CA SER A 4 27.53 7.17 -26.00
C SER A 4 26.89 6.97 -24.63
N PHE A 5 27.13 5.81 -24.02
CA PHE A 5 26.68 5.56 -22.66
C PHE A 5 27.38 6.57 -21.74
N SER A 6 26.58 7.33 -21.01
CA SER A 6 27.00 7.99 -19.78
C SER A 6 27.70 6.94 -18.89
N PRO A 7 28.64 7.32 -18.04
CA PRO A 7 29.24 6.37 -17.09
C PRO A 7 28.14 5.58 -16.38
N SER A 8 28.41 4.29 -16.10
CA SER A 8 27.45 3.41 -15.44
C SER A 8 26.89 4.06 -14.17
N PRO A 9 25.58 4.07 -13.95
CA PRO A 9 25.02 4.66 -12.76
C PRO A 9 25.52 3.94 -11.49
N ASP A 10 25.65 4.66 -10.39
CA ASP A 10 25.94 4.05 -9.10
C ASP A 10 24.82 3.10 -8.69
N VAL A 11 23.58 3.48 -8.97
CA VAL A 11 22.40 2.69 -8.60
C VAL A 11 21.38 2.68 -9.74
N VAL A 12 20.90 1.49 -10.09
CA VAL A 12 19.67 1.32 -10.88
C VAL A 12 18.52 0.96 -9.95
N VAL A 13 17.44 1.74 -10.00
CA VAL A 13 16.17 1.46 -9.30
C VAL A 13 15.15 0.97 -10.33
N VAL A 14 14.58 -0.20 -10.11
CA VAL A 14 13.54 -0.74 -10.99
C VAL A 14 12.16 -0.51 -10.37
N GLY A 15 11.32 0.27 -11.05
CA GLY A 15 9.99 0.69 -10.62
C GLY A 15 9.94 2.16 -10.16
N ALA A 16 9.01 2.94 -10.74
CA ALA A 16 8.77 4.35 -10.41
C ALA A 16 7.43 4.54 -9.65
N GLY A 17 7.15 3.67 -8.68
CA GLY A 17 6.12 3.87 -7.66
C GLY A 17 6.63 4.76 -6.51
N VAL A 18 5.82 4.90 -5.45
CA VAL A 18 6.18 5.72 -4.28
C VAL A 18 7.53 5.31 -3.68
N THR A 19 7.78 4.00 -3.58
CA THR A 19 9.01 3.45 -3.03
C THR A 19 10.22 3.76 -3.91
N GLY A 20 10.15 3.44 -5.22
CA GLY A 20 11.28 3.65 -6.13
C GLY A 20 11.61 5.13 -6.33
N CYS A 21 10.60 6.01 -6.45
CA CYS A 21 10.82 7.44 -6.58
C CYS A 21 11.41 8.06 -5.30
N SER A 22 10.95 7.62 -4.12
CA SER A 22 11.51 8.06 -2.84
C SER A 22 12.98 7.62 -2.68
N ILE A 23 13.30 6.35 -3.00
CA ILE A 23 14.68 5.83 -2.99
C ILE A 23 15.55 6.65 -3.95
N ALA A 24 15.09 6.86 -5.19
CA ALA A 24 15.84 7.62 -6.19
C ALA A 24 16.13 9.06 -5.72
N TYR A 25 15.12 9.71 -5.12
CA TYR A 25 15.28 11.05 -4.56
C TYR A 25 16.35 11.09 -3.45
N ARG A 26 16.26 10.18 -2.47
CA ARG A 26 17.21 10.14 -1.35
C ARG A 26 18.64 9.85 -1.81
N LEU A 27 18.82 8.91 -2.73
CA LEU A 27 20.13 8.59 -3.30
C LEU A 27 20.71 9.77 -4.12
N ALA A 28 19.89 10.42 -4.95
CA ALA A 28 20.34 11.59 -5.71
C ALA A 28 20.68 12.77 -4.79
N ALA A 29 19.94 12.96 -3.69
CA ALA A 29 20.25 13.96 -2.66
C ALA A 29 21.61 13.71 -1.95
N GLU A 30 22.07 12.47 -1.94
CA GLU A 30 23.40 12.08 -1.45
C GLU A 30 24.50 12.15 -2.55
N GLY A 31 24.17 12.67 -3.74
CA GLY A 31 25.11 12.83 -4.84
C GLY A 31 25.38 11.55 -5.65
N ARG A 32 24.58 10.48 -5.46
CA ARG A 32 24.70 9.25 -6.26
C ARG A 32 24.12 9.46 -7.65
N THR A 33 24.75 8.86 -8.64
CA THR A 33 24.17 8.76 -9.98
C THR A 33 23.11 7.67 -10.02
N VAL A 34 21.85 8.05 -10.28
CA VAL A 34 20.69 7.14 -10.20
C VAL A 34 19.98 7.06 -11.54
N LEU A 35 19.72 5.84 -12.00
CA LEU A 35 18.84 5.54 -13.11
C LEU A 35 17.61 4.80 -12.60
N VAL A 36 16.42 5.32 -12.85
CA VAL A 36 15.15 4.62 -12.59
C VAL A 36 14.62 4.06 -13.90
N LEU A 37 14.26 2.77 -13.90
CA LEU A 37 13.58 2.11 -15.01
C LEU A 37 12.13 1.83 -14.63
N GLU A 38 11.20 2.28 -15.47
CA GLU A 38 9.77 2.07 -15.25
C GLU A 38 9.11 1.52 -16.52
N ARG A 39 8.40 0.41 -16.41
CA ARG A 39 7.78 -0.25 -17.56
C ARG A 39 6.63 0.52 -18.21
N ARG A 40 6.00 1.43 -17.47
CA ARG A 40 4.92 2.32 -17.93
C ARG A 40 5.28 3.78 -17.61
N GLY A 41 4.38 4.54 -17.02
CA GLY A 41 4.62 5.89 -16.53
C GLY A 41 4.89 5.94 -15.03
N VAL A 42 5.47 7.02 -14.56
CA VAL A 42 5.60 7.28 -13.12
C VAL A 42 4.24 7.16 -12.44
N CYS A 43 4.19 6.52 -11.27
CA CYS A 43 2.97 6.31 -10.50
C CYS A 43 1.87 5.45 -11.18
N SER A 44 2.19 4.68 -12.22
CA SER A 44 1.19 3.93 -13.01
C SER A 44 0.76 2.59 -12.38
N GLY A 45 1.52 2.06 -11.44
CA GLY A 45 1.21 0.84 -10.69
C GLY A 45 0.29 1.08 -9.50
N ALA A 46 0.41 0.25 -8.45
CA ALA A 46 -0.39 0.35 -7.23
C ALA A 46 -0.35 1.74 -6.58
N SER A 47 0.76 2.48 -6.74
CA SER A 47 0.93 3.82 -6.19
C SER A 47 -0.05 4.85 -6.76
N GLY A 48 -0.49 4.71 -8.01
CA GLY A 48 -1.51 5.59 -8.61
C GLY A 48 -2.92 5.03 -8.57
N ARG A 49 -3.13 3.88 -7.92
CA ARG A 49 -4.40 3.14 -7.96
C ARG A 49 -4.96 2.84 -6.58
N ASN A 50 -4.55 3.60 -5.57
CA ASN A 50 -4.95 3.44 -4.18
C ASN A 50 -5.76 4.63 -3.66
N GLY A 51 -6.26 4.53 -2.42
CA GLY A 51 -7.05 5.57 -1.78
C GLY A 51 -6.26 6.75 -1.23
N GLY A 52 -4.93 6.72 -1.26
CA GLY A 52 -4.08 7.75 -0.67
C GLY A 52 -4.10 7.78 0.85
N MET A 53 -4.54 6.71 1.50
CA MET A 53 -4.55 6.64 2.96
C MET A 53 -3.14 6.38 3.49
N THR A 54 -2.80 7.03 4.61
CA THR A 54 -1.50 6.90 5.26
C THR A 54 -1.63 7.01 6.78
N GLY A 55 -0.71 6.40 7.50
CA GLY A 55 -0.71 6.45 8.95
C GLY A 55 0.34 5.57 9.59
N ALA A 56 0.73 5.88 10.81
CA ALA A 56 1.54 5.01 11.64
C ALA A 56 0.66 3.96 12.31
N GLY A 57 1.15 2.73 12.41
CA GLY A 57 0.48 1.65 13.10
C GLY A 57 1.01 0.29 12.72
N SER A 58 0.56 -0.71 13.46
CA SER A 58 0.80 -2.11 13.15
C SER A 58 -0.50 -2.85 13.37
N SER A 59 -0.99 -3.54 12.35
CA SER A 59 -2.09 -4.51 12.46
C SER A 59 -1.61 -5.88 12.94
N MET A 60 -0.29 -6.06 13.02
CA MET A 60 0.35 -7.27 13.57
C MET A 60 0.51 -7.12 15.08
N HIS A 61 0.77 -8.23 15.76
CA HIS A 61 1.03 -8.23 17.21
C HIS A 61 2.01 -7.10 17.58
N ALA A 62 1.44 -5.97 18.03
CA ALA A 62 2.18 -4.72 18.23
C ALA A 62 3.36 -4.87 19.21
N ARG A 63 3.31 -5.90 20.09
CA ARG A 63 4.37 -6.24 21.04
C ARG A 63 5.48 -7.12 20.49
N SER A 64 5.30 -7.74 19.33
CA SER A 64 6.34 -8.55 18.69
C SER A 64 7.50 -7.66 18.18
N ALA A 65 8.67 -8.25 17.96
CA ALA A 65 9.79 -7.53 17.35
C ALA A 65 9.41 -6.98 15.97
N ALA A 66 8.74 -7.79 15.15
CA ALA A 66 8.25 -7.38 13.86
C ALA A 66 7.22 -6.24 13.95
N GLY A 67 6.25 -6.33 14.87
CA GLY A 67 5.25 -5.27 15.07
C GLY A 67 5.88 -3.95 15.52
N ARG A 68 6.90 -3.99 16.38
CA ARG A 68 7.66 -2.78 16.77
C ARG A 68 8.43 -2.19 15.60
N ALA A 69 9.06 -3.02 14.76
CA ALA A 69 9.79 -2.57 13.58
C ALA A 69 8.84 -1.93 12.55
N VAL A 70 7.66 -2.54 12.31
CA VAL A 70 6.59 -1.96 11.48
C VAL A 70 6.18 -0.60 12.01
N TYR A 71 5.92 -0.49 13.32
CA TYR A 71 5.52 0.79 13.91
C TYR A 71 6.62 1.84 13.82
N ALA A 72 7.88 1.48 14.06
CA ALA A 72 9.00 2.40 13.97
C ALA A 72 9.12 2.99 12.55
N LEU A 73 9.07 2.15 11.50
CA LEU A 73 9.12 2.60 10.11
C LEU A 73 7.91 3.45 9.71
N THR A 74 6.70 3.00 10.05
CA THR A 74 5.49 3.75 9.69
C THR A 74 5.39 5.07 10.46
N LYS A 75 5.86 5.12 11.71
CA LYS A 75 5.99 6.36 12.48
C LYS A 75 6.99 7.30 11.83
N ARG A 76 8.18 6.80 11.46
CA ARG A 76 9.18 7.60 10.74
C ARG A 76 8.64 8.14 9.42
N ASN A 77 7.89 7.33 8.69
CA ASN A 77 7.21 7.77 7.46
C ASN A 77 6.27 8.96 7.72
N MET A 78 5.48 8.91 8.78
CA MET A 78 4.59 10.02 9.13
C MET A 78 5.34 11.28 9.57
N GLU A 79 6.48 11.14 10.23
CA GLU A 79 7.36 12.25 10.57
C GLU A 79 7.89 12.94 9.31
N LEU A 80 8.37 12.16 8.34
CA LEU A 80 8.85 12.66 7.06
C LEU A 80 7.73 13.32 6.26
N LEU A 81 6.55 12.70 6.17
CA LEU A 81 5.43 13.26 5.41
C LEU A 81 4.96 14.62 5.92
N ARG A 82 5.07 14.92 7.22
CA ARG A 82 4.72 16.24 7.75
C ARG A 82 5.59 17.39 7.23
N GLY A 83 6.83 17.08 6.82
CA GLY A 83 7.76 18.07 6.26
C GLY A 83 7.87 18.02 4.73
N ILE A 84 7.27 16.99 4.10
CA ILE A 84 7.58 16.64 2.71
C ILE A 84 7.08 17.69 1.71
N GLU A 85 5.99 18.40 2.00
CA GLU A 85 5.46 19.45 1.12
C GLU A 85 6.46 20.62 0.96
N ALA A 86 7.11 21.01 2.05
CA ALA A 86 8.17 22.02 2.02
C ALA A 86 9.46 21.47 1.38
N GLU A 87 9.81 20.22 1.64
CA GLU A 87 11.02 19.56 1.12
C GLU A 87 10.96 19.37 -0.40
N LEU A 88 9.80 18.97 -0.93
CA LEU A 88 9.61 18.70 -2.36
C LEU A 88 9.08 19.93 -3.12
N GLU A 89 8.69 21.01 -2.42
CA GLU A 89 8.05 22.22 -2.98
C GLU A 89 6.76 21.90 -3.74
N ILE A 90 5.90 21.05 -3.15
CA ILE A 90 4.65 20.59 -3.77
C ILE A 90 3.56 20.36 -2.72
N ASP A 91 2.32 20.74 -3.04
CA ASP A 91 1.13 20.41 -2.25
C ASP A 91 0.69 18.97 -2.54
N ILE A 92 0.89 18.07 -1.60
CA ILE A 92 0.40 16.68 -1.68
C ILE A 92 -0.98 16.53 -1.04
N GLN A 93 -1.62 17.61 -0.65
CA GLN A 93 -2.91 17.62 0.03
C GLN A 93 -2.93 16.74 1.28
N LEU A 94 -1.85 16.76 2.05
CA LEU A 94 -1.76 15.97 3.29
C LEU A 94 -2.79 16.47 4.29
N ARG A 95 -3.66 15.58 4.75
CA ARG A 95 -4.66 15.82 5.78
C ARG A 95 -4.58 14.70 6.81
N LEU A 96 -4.43 15.05 8.08
CA LEU A 96 -4.25 14.12 9.20
C LEU A 96 -5.36 14.28 10.26
N PRO A 97 -6.63 14.16 9.89
CA PRO A 97 -7.75 14.31 10.82
C PRO A 97 -7.93 13.13 11.77
N GLY A 98 -7.18 12.05 11.59
CA GLY A 98 -7.43 10.74 12.15
C GLY A 98 -8.16 9.83 11.18
N THR A 99 -8.34 8.56 11.56
CA THR A 99 -9.14 7.56 10.83
C THR A 99 -10.04 6.80 11.78
N LEU A 100 -11.20 6.36 11.28
CA LEU A 100 -12.14 5.52 12.02
C LEU A 100 -12.17 4.11 11.40
N ASP A 101 -11.88 3.07 12.19
CA ASP A 101 -12.23 1.70 11.83
C ASP A 101 -13.60 1.40 12.44
N VAL A 102 -14.66 1.51 11.61
CA VAL A 102 -16.07 1.46 12.05
C VAL A 102 -16.46 0.04 12.45
N ILE A 103 -17.08 -0.09 13.61
CA ILE A 103 -17.54 -1.36 14.19
C ILE A 103 -19.02 -1.55 13.87
N THR A 104 -19.36 -2.67 13.23
CA THR A 104 -20.74 -3.00 12.84
C THR A 104 -21.26 -4.30 13.45
N THR A 105 -20.39 -5.12 14.04
CA THR A 105 -20.77 -6.37 14.72
C THR A 105 -20.11 -6.52 16.08
N ALA A 106 -20.71 -7.35 16.96
CA ALA A 106 -20.18 -7.62 18.30
C ALA A 106 -18.82 -8.33 18.25
N GLU A 107 -18.61 -9.24 17.31
CA GLU A 107 -17.36 -9.96 17.11
C GLU A 107 -16.24 -8.99 16.73
N GLN A 108 -16.53 -8.06 15.80
CA GLN A 108 -15.61 -7.01 15.42
C GLN A 108 -15.25 -6.12 16.61
N HIS A 109 -16.23 -5.78 17.45
CA HIS A 109 -16.00 -5.01 18.66
C HIS A 109 -15.03 -5.71 19.62
N ALA A 110 -15.26 -6.99 19.90
CA ALA A 110 -14.41 -7.79 20.79
C ALA A 110 -12.96 -7.86 20.27
N HIS A 111 -12.80 -8.16 18.98
CA HIS A 111 -11.49 -8.24 18.32
C HIS A 111 -10.73 -6.89 18.36
N LEU A 112 -11.42 -5.79 18.06
CA LEU A 112 -10.79 -4.47 18.08
C LEU A 112 -10.45 -4.03 19.51
N ALA A 113 -11.27 -4.32 20.51
CA ALA A 113 -10.98 -3.99 21.89
C ALA A 113 -9.66 -4.63 22.37
N GLU A 114 -9.42 -5.92 22.01
CA GLU A 114 -8.18 -6.62 22.31
C GLU A 114 -6.99 -5.99 21.56
N SER A 115 -7.12 -5.79 20.24
CA SER A 115 -6.10 -5.18 19.39
C SER A 115 -5.72 -3.78 19.86
N ILE A 116 -6.70 -2.96 20.26
CA ILE A 116 -6.47 -1.60 20.79
C ILE A 116 -5.69 -1.66 22.11
N ALA A 117 -6.03 -2.60 23.01
CA ALA A 117 -5.29 -2.77 24.25
C ALA A 117 -3.81 -3.12 24.01
N GLU A 118 -3.52 -3.99 23.05
CA GLU A 118 -2.14 -4.31 22.63
C GLU A 118 -1.42 -3.12 22.01
N GLN A 119 -2.08 -2.39 21.11
CA GLN A 119 -1.51 -1.21 20.46
C GLN A 119 -1.19 -0.10 21.48
N ARG A 120 -2.09 0.20 22.39
CA ARG A 120 -1.88 1.17 23.49
C ARG A 120 -0.69 0.78 24.36
N ALA A 121 -0.59 -0.50 24.72
CA ALA A 121 0.52 -1.02 25.52
C ALA A 121 1.87 -0.95 24.78
N ALA A 122 1.85 -0.89 23.45
CA ALA A 122 3.01 -0.65 22.60
C ALA A 122 3.27 0.84 22.31
N GLY A 123 2.48 1.76 22.90
CA GLY A 123 2.61 3.20 22.71
C GLY A 123 2.04 3.71 21.38
N ILE A 124 1.20 2.92 20.70
CA ILE A 124 0.51 3.31 19.48
C ILE A 124 -0.79 4.03 19.87
N PRO A 125 -0.99 5.30 19.47
CA PRO A 125 -2.18 6.05 19.81
C PRO A 125 -3.39 5.51 19.05
N VAL A 126 -4.34 4.93 19.77
CA VAL A 126 -5.61 4.46 19.24
C VAL A 126 -6.65 4.46 20.37
N GLU A 127 -7.90 4.75 20.04
CA GLU A 127 -8.99 4.86 21.00
C GLU A 127 -10.18 4.02 20.57
N LEU A 128 -10.84 3.36 21.51
CA LEU A 128 -12.13 2.72 21.28
C LEU A 128 -13.22 3.72 21.65
N LEU A 129 -14.03 4.06 20.67
CA LEU A 129 -15.13 5.01 20.79
C LEU A 129 -16.47 4.27 20.80
N GLY A 130 -17.40 4.73 21.61
CA GLY A 130 -18.79 4.29 21.57
C GLY A 130 -19.53 4.83 20.34
N PRO A 131 -20.76 4.37 20.07
CA PRO A 131 -21.51 4.75 18.89
C PRO A 131 -21.86 6.26 18.85
N GLU A 132 -22.08 6.90 19.99
CA GLU A 132 -22.39 8.33 20.08
C GLU A 132 -21.15 9.17 19.75
N GLU A 133 -20.03 8.91 20.41
CA GLU A 133 -18.75 9.58 20.18
C GLU A 133 -18.28 9.41 18.73
N THR A 134 -18.48 8.22 18.15
CA THR A 134 -18.16 7.94 16.75
C THR A 134 -18.99 8.81 15.81
N ARG A 135 -20.29 9.00 16.09
CA ARG A 135 -21.18 9.84 15.28
C ARG A 135 -20.96 11.35 15.50
N GLU A 136 -20.44 11.76 16.64
CA GLU A 136 -19.98 13.15 16.83
C GLU A 136 -18.83 13.46 15.85
N LEU A 137 -17.90 12.52 15.66
CA LEU A 137 -16.80 12.69 14.70
C LEU A 137 -17.25 12.54 13.24
N MET A 138 -18.26 11.71 12.96
CA MET A 138 -18.78 11.45 11.62
C MET A 138 -20.32 11.33 11.63
N PRO A 139 -21.04 12.47 11.63
CA PRO A 139 -22.49 12.49 11.81
C PRO A 139 -23.30 11.74 10.74
N ALA A 140 -22.74 11.55 9.55
CA ALA A 140 -23.40 10.84 8.44
C ALA A 140 -23.44 9.31 8.62
N LEU A 141 -22.74 8.76 9.63
CA LEU A 141 -22.73 7.32 9.88
C LEU A 141 -24.11 6.80 10.29
N SER A 142 -24.39 5.59 9.89
CA SER A 142 -25.58 4.84 10.28
C SER A 142 -25.73 4.80 11.81
N PRO A 143 -26.95 4.94 12.35
CA PRO A 143 -27.21 4.75 13.79
C PRO A 143 -27.02 3.29 14.25
N ALA A 144 -26.91 2.35 13.31
CA ALA A 144 -26.73 0.92 13.60
C ALA A 144 -25.26 0.52 13.87
N ILE A 145 -24.30 1.45 13.83
CA ILE A 145 -22.92 1.16 14.21
C ILE A 145 -22.80 0.92 15.72
N LEU A 146 -21.82 0.11 16.10
CA LEU A 146 -21.52 -0.20 17.50
C LEU A 146 -20.38 0.63 18.09
N GLY A 147 -19.73 1.47 17.28
CA GLY A 147 -18.60 2.30 17.65
C GLY A 147 -17.53 2.34 16.56
N ALA A 148 -16.34 2.74 16.94
CA ALA A 148 -15.15 2.69 16.07
C ALA A 148 -13.85 2.62 16.87
N ALA A 149 -12.78 2.12 16.23
CA ALA A 149 -11.42 2.42 16.64
C ALA A 149 -10.99 3.73 15.99
N PHE A 150 -10.63 4.73 16.78
CA PHE A 150 -10.11 6.00 16.31
C PHE A 150 -8.60 6.02 16.41
N ALA A 151 -7.92 6.29 15.32
CA ALA A 151 -6.47 6.41 15.27
C ALA A 151 -6.07 7.86 14.91
N PRO A 152 -5.70 8.68 15.90
CA PRO A 152 -5.30 10.07 15.68
C PRO A 152 -3.99 10.13 14.86
N GLY A 153 -3.80 11.21 14.11
CA GLY A 153 -2.59 11.43 13.32
C GLY A 153 -2.44 10.57 12.07
N ARG A 154 -3.41 9.71 11.78
CA ARG A 154 -3.59 9.06 10.47
C ARG A 154 -4.41 9.94 9.54
N GLY A 155 -4.40 9.65 8.25
CA GLY A 155 -5.18 10.42 7.31
C GLY A 155 -4.95 10.02 5.87
N HIS A 156 -4.87 11.01 5.00
CA HIS A 156 -4.74 10.79 3.57
C HIS A 156 -3.95 11.90 2.88
N LEU A 157 -3.53 11.61 1.67
CA LEU A 157 -2.83 12.51 0.76
C LEU A 157 -3.26 12.26 -0.69
N TRP A 158 -2.75 13.08 -1.60
CA TRP A 158 -2.90 12.86 -3.04
C TRP A 158 -1.72 12.03 -3.58
N PRO A 159 -1.94 10.75 -3.92
CA PRO A 159 -0.88 9.81 -4.32
C PRO A 159 -0.02 10.30 -5.48
N PHE A 160 -0.66 10.81 -6.53
CA PHE A 160 0.05 11.28 -7.73
C PHE A 160 0.97 12.47 -7.42
N ALA A 161 0.53 13.40 -6.56
CA ALA A 161 1.35 14.54 -6.19
C ALA A 161 2.59 14.11 -5.44
N LEU A 162 2.47 13.23 -4.43
CA LEU A 162 3.63 12.74 -3.68
C LEU A 162 4.63 12.00 -4.56
N VAL A 163 4.16 11.05 -5.40
CA VAL A 163 5.06 10.23 -6.22
C VAL A 163 5.75 11.07 -7.29
N ASN A 164 5.02 11.96 -7.97
CA ASN A 164 5.63 12.88 -8.94
C ASN A 164 6.53 13.90 -8.26
N GLY A 165 6.19 14.37 -7.05
CA GLY A 165 7.06 15.23 -6.25
C GLY A 165 8.42 14.60 -6.00
N PHE A 166 8.46 13.34 -5.56
CA PHE A 166 9.71 12.60 -5.43
C PHE A 166 10.45 12.43 -6.77
N ALA A 167 9.73 12.06 -7.84
CA ALA A 167 10.33 11.86 -9.15
C ALA A 167 10.95 13.15 -9.69
N ASP A 168 10.25 14.28 -9.56
CA ASP A 168 10.73 15.56 -10.05
C ASP A 168 11.89 16.11 -9.19
N ALA A 169 11.83 15.91 -7.87
CA ALA A 169 12.94 16.25 -6.98
C ALA A 169 14.19 15.40 -7.32
N ALA A 170 14.02 14.09 -7.56
CA ALA A 170 15.12 13.24 -8.01
C ALA A 170 15.73 13.74 -9.33
N ARG A 171 14.89 14.11 -10.31
CA ARG A 171 15.36 14.67 -11.58
C ARG A 171 16.11 16.00 -11.42
N ARG A 172 15.62 16.90 -10.56
CA ARG A 172 16.32 18.16 -10.25
C ARG A 172 17.72 17.92 -9.67
N LEU A 173 17.90 16.78 -8.99
CA LEU A 173 19.19 16.36 -8.42
C LEU A 173 20.03 15.50 -9.38
N GLY A 174 19.61 15.35 -10.63
CA GLY A 174 20.36 14.65 -11.69
C GLY A 174 20.00 13.17 -11.88
N ALA A 175 19.01 12.62 -11.18
CA ALA A 175 18.55 11.26 -11.46
C ALA A 175 17.86 11.20 -12.83
N GLU A 176 18.15 10.15 -13.59
CA GLU A 176 17.47 9.84 -14.84
C GLU A 176 16.29 8.89 -14.57
N ILE A 177 15.09 9.20 -15.07
CA ILE A 177 13.92 8.33 -14.98
C ILE A 177 13.46 8.00 -16.40
N ARG A 178 13.64 6.74 -16.79
CA ARG A 178 13.20 6.20 -18.08
C ARG A 178 11.88 5.49 -17.91
N THR A 179 10.82 6.11 -18.40
CA THR A 179 9.49 5.50 -18.52
C THR A 179 9.40 4.67 -19.80
N TRP A 180 8.41 3.76 -19.87
CA TRP A 180 8.22 2.84 -20.99
C TRP A 180 9.48 2.00 -21.30
N THR A 181 10.24 1.72 -20.25
CA THR A 181 11.50 0.99 -20.30
C THR A 181 11.45 -0.13 -19.26
N PRO A 182 10.84 -1.27 -19.59
CA PRO A 182 10.81 -2.42 -18.68
C PRO A 182 12.22 -2.97 -18.47
N ALA A 183 12.52 -3.38 -17.25
CA ALA A 183 13.64 -4.26 -16.99
C ALA A 183 13.24 -5.69 -17.38
N ASP A 184 14.05 -6.34 -18.22
CA ASP A 184 13.80 -7.69 -18.72
C ASP A 184 14.43 -8.76 -17.79
N GLY A 185 15.42 -8.37 -16.98
CA GLY A 185 16.12 -9.25 -16.04
C GLY A 185 17.27 -8.58 -15.32
N LEU A 186 17.93 -9.33 -14.44
CA LEU A 186 19.13 -8.91 -13.73
C LEU A 186 20.39 -9.30 -14.52
N LEU A 187 21.33 -8.36 -14.63
CA LEU A 187 22.67 -8.64 -15.17
C LEU A 187 23.52 -9.19 -14.03
N ARG A 188 24.14 -10.37 -14.27
CA ARG A 188 24.89 -11.09 -13.24
C ARG A 188 26.33 -11.37 -13.65
N ASP A 189 27.20 -11.42 -12.64
CA ASP A 189 28.55 -11.95 -12.70
C ASP A 189 28.66 -12.99 -11.56
N GLY A 190 28.52 -14.28 -11.91
CA GLY A 190 28.28 -15.35 -10.94
C GLY A 190 26.98 -15.10 -10.17
N ASP A 191 27.07 -15.12 -8.84
CA ASP A 191 25.94 -14.83 -7.95
C ASP A 191 25.69 -13.33 -7.77
N LYS A 192 26.66 -12.49 -8.13
CA LYS A 192 26.58 -11.04 -7.94
C LYS A 192 25.71 -10.40 -9.01
N VAL A 193 24.81 -9.52 -8.59
CA VAL A 193 24.09 -8.62 -9.49
C VAL A 193 24.97 -7.40 -9.78
N VAL A 194 25.20 -7.14 -11.07
CA VAL A 194 26.09 -6.08 -11.57
C VAL A 194 25.35 -5.09 -12.49
N GLY A 195 24.02 -5.16 -12.53
CA GLY A 195 23.17 -4.30 -13.35
C GLY A 195 21.85 -4.94 -13.71
N VAL A 196 21.23 -4.42 -14.76
CA VAL A 196 19.97 -4.92 -15.30
C VAL A 196 20.04 -5.06 -16.82
N VAL A 197 19.13 -5.86 -17.39
CA VAL A 197 18.89 -5.91 -18.82
C VAL A 197 17.57 -5.19 -19.10
N ALA A 198 17.56 -4.28 -20.07
CA ALA A 198 16.35 -3.58 -20.50
C ALA A 198 16.35 -3.37 -22.00
N GLY A 199 15.26 -3.78 -22.68
CA GLY A 199 15.14 -3.74 -24.13
C GLY A 199 16.26 -4.53 -24.85
N GLY A 200 16.71 -5.63 -24.25
CA GLY A 200 17.80 -6.47 -24.74
C GLY A 200 19.20 -5.89 -24.54
N ALA A 201 19.34 -4.69 -23.96
CA ALA A 201 20.63 -4.05 -23.68
C ALA A 201 21.04 -4.23 -22.20
N ALA A 202 22.31 -4.54 -21.99
CA ALA A 202 22.88 -4.56 -20.63
C ALA A 202 23.12 -3.15 -20.14
N ILE A 203 22.69 -2.86 -18.92
CA ILE A 203 22.90 -1.60 -18.19
C ILE A 203 23.68 -1.96 -16.91
N PRO A 204 25.01 -1.87 -16.92
CA PRO A 204 25.81 -2.10 -15.72
C PRO A 204 25.51 -1.06 -14.66
N ALA A 205 25.58 -1.45 -13.38
CA ALA A 205 25.39 -0.58 -12.23
C ALA A 205 26.21 -1.06 -11.03
N GLY A 206 26.53 -0.15 -10.12
CA GLY A 206 27.17 -0.52 -8.85
C GLY A 206 26.25 -1.33 -7.95
N GLU A 207 24.99 -0.95 -7.87
CA GLU A 207 23.93 -1.58 -7.07
C GLU A 207 22.61 -1.58 -7.86
N VAL A 208 21.75 -2.56 -7.61
CA VAL A 208 20.39 -2.64 -8.15
C VAL A 208 19.37 -2.67 -7.02
N VAL A 209 18.31 -1.87 -7.13
CA VAL A 209 17.18 -1.89 -6.20
C VAL A 209 15.91 -2.31 -6.92
N LEU A 210 15.29 -3.41 -6.50
CA LEU A 210 13.97 -3.81 -6.98
C LEU A 210 12.88 -3.16 -6.11
N ALA A 211 12.20 -2.16 -6.66
CA ALA A 211 11.03 -1.50 -6.08
C ALA A 211 9.75 -1.86 -6.84
N THR A 212 9.68 -3.09 -7.34
CA THR A 212 8.68 -3.60 -8.28
C THR A 212 7.46 -4.22 -7.62
N ASN A 213 7.40 -4.22 -6.28
CA ASN A 213 6.29 -4.70 -5.46
C ASN A 213 5.77 -6.09 -5.91
N ALA A 214 4.52 -6.20 -6.39
CA ALA A 214 3.91 -7.46 -6.84
C ALA A 214 4.68 -8.13 -7.99
N TYR A 215 5.44 -7.38 -8.76
CA TYR A 215 6.16 -7.85 -9.96
C TYR A 215 7.60 -8.29 -9.67
N THR A 216 8.02 -8.24 -8.41
CA THR A 216 9.38 -8.65 -8.01
C THR A 216 9.71 -10.09 -8.41
N PRO A 217 8.80 -11.09 -8.29
CA PRO A 217 9.10 -12.45 -8.70
C PRO A 217 9.39 -12.62 -10.21
N GLU A 218 8.93 -11.70 -11.07
CA GLU A 218 9.24 -11.72 -12.51
C GLU A 218 10.72 -11.46 -12.77
N LEU A 219 11.39 -10.67 -11.93
CA LEU A 219 12.80 -10.28 -12.04
C LEU A 219 13.73 -11.08 -11.12
N LEU A 220 13.17 -11.71 -10.11
CA LEU A 220 13.88 -12.46 -9.08
C LEU A 220 13.25 -13.86 -8.92
N PRO A 221 13.38 -14.73 -9.94
CA PRO A 221 12.72 -16.04 -9.95
C PRO A 221 13.22 -17.02 -8.88
N GLU A 222 14.40 -16.80 -8.32
CA GLU A 222 14.93 -17.54 -7.18
C GLU A 222 14.26 -17.18 -5.84
N LEU A 223 13.44 -16.14 -5.79
CA LEU A 223 12.62 -15.88 -4.62
C LEU A 223 11.64 -17.04 -4.41
N PRO A 224 11.55 -17.63 -3.19
CA PRO A 224 10.67 -18.75 -2.96
C PRO A 224 9.23 -18.50 -3.42
N ALA A 225 8.64 -19.49 -4.09
CA ALA A 225 7.27 -19.40 -4.57
C ALA A 225 6.31 -19.01 -3.43
N GLY A 226 5.46 -18.01 -3.65
CA GLY A 226 4.57 -17.50 -2.63
C GLY A 226 5.19 -16.48 -1.66
N ALA A 227 6.49 -16.16 -1.75
CA ALA A 227 7.09 -15.11 -0.94
C ALA A 227 6.44 -13.74 -1.20
N ILE A 228 6.09 -13.46 -2.46
CA ILE A 228 5.20 -12.34 -2.85
C ILE A 228 4.12 -12.90 -3.78
N VAL A 229 2.87 -12.61 -3.46
CA VAL A 229 1.71 -12.96 -4.28
C VAL A 229 1.03 -11.67 -4.75
N PRO A 230 0.77 -11.52 -6.07
CA PRO A 230 -0.01 -10.40 -6.57
C PRO A 230 -1.46 -10.49 -6.07
N ALA A 231 -2.07 -9.33 -5.80
CA ALA A 231 -3.45 -9.28 -5.36
C ALA A 231 -4.15 -8.04 -5.92
N ARG A 232 -5.27 -8.28 -6.61
CA ARG A 232 -6.11 -7.24 -7.19
C ARG A 232 -6.90 -6.51 -6.10
N GLY A 233 -6.70 -5.19 -5.97
CA GLY A 233 -7.56 -4.30 -5.20
C GLY A 233 -8.41 -3.46 -6.12
N GLN A 234 -9.68 -3.22 -5.75
CA GLN A 234 -10.63 -2.50 -6.59
C GLN A 234 -11.18 -1.30 -5.83
N ILE A 235 -11.45 -0.23 -6.56
CA ILE A 235 -11.91 1.05 -6.04
C ILE A 235 -12.97 1.61 -6.97
N LEU A 236 -13.96 2.29 -6.39
CA LEU A 236 -14.87 3.18 -7.08
C LEU A 236 -14.73 4.61 -6.57
N VAL A 237 -15.15 5.57 -7.39
CA VAL A 237 -15.25 6.98 -7.00
C VAL A 237 -16.57 7.55 -7.49
N THR A 238 -17.23 8.34 -6.62
CA THR A 238 -18.50 8.99 -6.91
C THR A 238 -18.30 10.33 -7.61
N GLN A 239 -19.37 10.90 -8.15
CA GLN A 239 -19.45 12.31 -8.45
C GLN A 239 -19.13 13.16 -7.20
N PRO A 240 -18.79 14.45 -7.34
CA PRO A 240 -18.66 15.36 -6.21
C PRO A 240 -19.95 15.47 -5.41
N LEU A 241 -19.82 15.43 -4.09
CA LEU A 241 -20.89 15.58 -3.11
C LEU A 241 -20.55 16.69 -2.12
N ALA A 242 -21.56 17.21 -1.43
CA ALA A 242 -21.31 18.01 -0.23
C ALA A 242 -20.47 17.23 0.80
N PRO A 243 -19.71 17.90 1.68
CA PRO A 243 -18.91 17.21 2.69
C PRO A 243 -19.77 16.35 3.62
N VAL A 244 -19.53 15.04 3.62
CA VAL A 244 -20.24 14.05 4.47
C VAL A 244 -19.27 13.14 5.23
N LEU A 245 -18.01 13.04 4.78
CA LEU A 245 -16.97 12.26 5.42
C LEU A 245 -15.82 13.16 5.87
N PRO A 246 -15.89 13.71 7.08
CA PRO A 246 -14.81 14.56 7.61
C PRO A 246 -13.52 13.77 7.90
N LEU A 247 -13.63 12.46 8.11
CA LEU A 247 -12.52 11.55 8.34
C LEU A 247 -12.53 10.41 7.32
N PRO A 248 -11.37 9.88 6.95
CA PRO A 248 -11.28 8.56 6.34
C PRO A 248 -11.84 7.49 7.27
N PHE A 249 -12.44 6.46 6.68
CA PHE A 249 -12.92 5.30 7.42
C PHE A 249 -12.35 4.00 6.88
N GLY A 250 -12.36 2.98 7.70
CA GLY A 250 -12.16 1.58 7.35
C GLY A 250 -13.18 0.72 8.08
N THR A 251 -13.27 -0.55 7.68
CA THR A 251 -13.86 -1.61 8.47
C THR A 251 -12.87 -2.76 8.56
N ASN A 252 -12.92 -3.54 9.62
CA ASN A 252 -11.89 -4.57 9.83
C ASN A 252 -12.14 -5.86 9.06
N PHE A 253 -13.41 -6.14 8.71
CA PHE A 253 -13.76 -7.46 8.17
C PHE A 253 -13.43 -7.59 6.69
N ASP A 254 -13.96 -6.72 5.85
CA ASP A 254 -13.82 -6.82 4.41
C ASP A 254 -12.73 -5.92 3.85
N LYS A 255 -11.96 -5.30 4.78
CA LYS A 255 -10.91 -4.34 4.44
C LYS A 255 -11.44 -3.19 3.58
N GLU A 256 -12.72 -2.86 3.72
CA GLU A 256 -13.29 -1.67 3.11
C GLU A 256 -12.65 -0.43 3.73
N TYR A 257 -12.46 0.53 2.90
CA TYR A 257 -11.98 1.82 3.30
C TYR A 257 -12.53 2.89 2.38
N GLY A 258 -12.61 4.10 2.88
CA GLY A 258 -13.01 5.21 2.05
C GLY A 258 -12.65 6.55 2.66
N ARG A 259 -12.73 7.55 1.82
CA ARG A 259 -12.57 8.95 2.20
C ARG A 259 -13.27 9.86 1.21
N GLN A 260 -13.51 11.10 1.62
CA GLN A 260 -13.92 12.14 0.67
C GLN A 260 -12.69 12.98 0.28
N THR A 261 -12.60 13.28 -1.02
CA THR A 261 -11.54 14.14 -1.54
C THR A 261 -11.85 15.61 -1.29
N PRO A 262 -10.88 16.53 -1.34
CA PRO A 262 -11.15 17.96 -1.30
C PRO A 262 -12.11 18.45 -2.39
N GLY A 263 -12.15 17.75 -3.54
CA GLY A 263 -13.10 18.01 -4.63
C GLY A 263 -14.51 17.44 -4.40
N GLY A 264 -14.77 16.82 -3.24
CA GLY A 264 -16.09 16.30 -2.86
C GLY A 264 -16.38 14.85 -3.28
N GLN A 265 -15.54 14.21 -4.10
CA GLN A 265 -15.76 12.82 -4.51
C GLN A 265 -15.53 11.88 -3.32
N ILE A 266 -16.40 10.89 -3.13
CA ILE A 266 -16.15 9.78 -2.22
C ILE A 266 -15.42 8.69 -3.00
N LEU A 267 -14.25 8.30 -2.47
CA LEU A 267 -13.44 7.21 -2.95
C LEU A 267 -13.58 6.06 -1.97
N CYS A 268 -13.89 4.86 -2.46
CA CYS A 268 -14.09 3.68 -1.61
C CYS A 268 -13.54 2.43 -2.29
N GLY A 269 -12.86 1.58 -1.53
CA GLY A 269 -12.31 0.30 -1.97
C GLY A 269 -12.54 -0.80 -0.93
N GLY A 270 -12.19 -2.04 -1.28
CA GLY A 270 -12.33 -3.19 -0.40
C GLY A 270 -13.03 -4.38 -1.05
N TYR A 271 -13.73 -5.19 -0.28
CA TYR A 271 -14.55 -6.33 -0.70
C TYR A 271 -13.84 -7.37 -1.57
N ARG A 272 -12.54 -7.56 -1.41
CA ARG A 272 -11.79 -8.51 -2.24
C ARG A 272 -12.25 -9.95 -2.10
N ARG A 273 -12.85 -10.34 -0.96
CA ARG A 273 -13.45 -11.67 -0.78
C ARG A 273 -14.56 -11.99 -1.80
N LEU A 274 -15.13 -10.99 -2.46
CA LEU A 274 -16.11 -11.18 -3.54
C LEU A 274 -15.47 -11.36 -4.91
N ASP A 275 -14.14 -11.25 -5.00
CA ASP A 275 -13.39 -11.55 -6.22
C ASP A 275 -13.05 -13.03 -6.31
N GLU A 276 -12.81 -13.54 -7.53
CA GLU A 276 -12.31 -14.90 -7.72
C GLU A 276 -10.97 -15.08 -6.99
N ALA A 277 -10.82 -16.15 -6.22
CA ALA A 277 -9.68 -16.39 -5.36
C ALA A 277 -9.28 -15.18 -4.48
N GLU A 278 -10.26 -14.35 -4.10
CA GLU A 278 -10.05 -13.09 -3.39
C GLU A 278 -9.12 -12.09 -4.11
N GLY A 279 -9.07 -12.18 -5.43
CA GLY A 279 -8.17 -11.40 -6.28
C GLY A 279 -6.69 -11.78 -6.14
N LEU A 280 -6.36 -12.93 -5.52
CA LEU A 280 -4.99 -13.41 -5.38
C LEU A 280 -4.49 -14.12 -6.63
N GLY A 281 -3.17 -14.07 -6.87
CA GLY A 281 -2.51 -14.76 -7.96
C GLY A 281 -2.75 -14.14 -9.35
N THR A 282 -3.38 -12.96 -9.44
CA THR A 282 -3.67 -12.32 -10.72
C THR A 282 -2.96 -10.99 -10.90
N TYR A 283 -2.55 -10.71 -12.14
CA TYR A 283 -2.08 -9.40 -12.61
C TYR A 283 -3.14 -8.66 -13.45
N ASP A 284 -4.35 -9.21 -13.55
CA ASP A 284 -5.45 -8.56 -14.27
C ASP A 284 -5.90 -7.28 -13.54
N GLU A 285 -5.84 -6.15 -14.24
CA GLU A 285 -6.19 -4.83 -13.73
C GLU A 285 -7.64 -4.42 -14.02
N GLN A 286 -8.51 -5.38 -14.40
CA GLN A 286 -9.92 -5.12 -14.62
C GLN A 286 -10.72 -5.22 -13.32
N VAL A 287 -11.77 -4.42 -13.23
CA VAL A 287 -12.72 -4.47 -12.12
C VAL A 287 -13.77 -5.56 -12.34
N THR A 288 -14.34 -6.07 -11.26
CA THR A 288 -15.38 -7.10 -11.29
C THR A 288 -16.67 -6.59 -10.66
N ALA A 289 -17.80 -6.95 -11.27
CA ALA A 289 -19.12 -6.49 -10.80
C ALA A 289 -19.44 -6.91 -9.36
N PRO A 290 -19.12 -8.14 -8.88
CA PRO A 290 -19.36 -8.52 -7.49
C PRO A 290 -18.66 -7.60 -6.49
N VAL A 291 -17.38 -7.29 -6.72
CA VAL A 291 -16.59 -6.42 -5.82
C VAL A 291 -17.12 -5.00 -5.83
N LEU A 292 -17.37 -4.42 -7.02
CA LEU A 292 -17.92 -3.06 -7.11
C LEU A 292 -19.29 -2.94 -6.45
N SER A 293 -20.16 -3.94 -6.61
CA SER A 293 -21.46 -3.99 -5.95
C SER A 293 -21.31 -4.07 -4.42
N GLY A 294 -20.34 -4.85 -3.93
CA GLY A 294 -20.02 -4.91 -2.51
C GLY A 294 -19.60 -3.55 -1.95
N ILE A 295 -18.68 -2.86 -2.63
CA ILE A 295 -18.21 -1.53 -2.24
C ILE A 295 -19.35 -0.51 -2.23
N ALA A 296 -20.21 -0.50 -3.26
CA ALA A 296 -21.37 0.41 -3.34
C ALA A 296 -22.37 0.17 -2.20
N ARG A 297 -22.64 -1.10 -1.87
CA ARG A 297 -23.51 -1.45 -0.72
C ARG A 297 -22.90 -1.05 0.61
N CYS A 298 -21.57 -1.18 0.79
CA CYS A 298 -20.89 -0.69 1.99
C CYS A 298 -21.15 0.79 2.19
N LEU A 299 -20.96 1.60 1.17
CA LEU A 299 -21.20 3.05 1.27
C LEU A 299 -22.64 3.36 1.69
N THR A 300 -23.64 2.74 1.08
CA THR A 300 -25.05 3.00 1.42
C THR A 300 -25.47 2.36 2.75
N ARG A 301 -24.77 1.34 3.24
CA ARG A 301 -24.98 0.75 4.56
C ARG A 301 -24.42 1.66 5.66
N LEU A 302 -23.18 2.10 5.50
CA LEU A 302 -22.51 2.96 6.48
C LEU A 302 -23.05 4.40 6.46
N PHE A 303 -23.47 4.89 5.29
CA PHE A 303 -23.97 6.26 5.08
C PHE A 303 -25.36 6.23 4.46
N PRO A 304 -26.43 5.98 5.25
CA PRO A 304 -27.79 5.81 4.72
C PRO A 304 -28.31 6.98 3.92
N ALA A 305 -27.84 8.22 4.19
CA ALA A 305 -28.21 9.42 3.44
C ALA A 305 -27.79 9.35 1.95
N LEU A 306 -26.89 8.47 1.59
CA LEU A 306 -26.51 8.25 0.20
C LEU A 306 -27.51 7.38 -0.58
N ARG A 307 -28.44 6.69 0.11
CA ARG A 307 -29.49 5.91 -0.55
C ARG A 307 -30.50 6.83 -1.21
N GLY A 308 -30.83 6.57 -2.47
CA GLY A 308 -31.82 7.37 -3.17
C GLY A 308 -31.46 8.82 -3.41
N SER A 309 -30.23 9.23 -3.09
CA SER A 309 -29.76 10.62 -3.24
C SER A 309 -29.29 10.96 -4.67
N GLY A 310 -29.41 10.02 -5.63
CA GLY A 310 -28.92 10.22 -6.99
C GLY A 310 -27.39 10.24 -7.11
N VAL A 311 -26.69 9.63 -6.17
CA VAL A 311 -25.23 9.51 -6.23
C VAL A 311 -24.82 8.50 -7.28
N HIS A 312 -23.98 8.93 -8.22
CA HIS A 312 -23.48 8.11 -9.30
C HIS A 312 -21.99 7.79 -9.12
N VAL A 313 -21.63 6.55 -9.46
CA VAL A 313 -20.22 6.15 -9.63
C VAL A 313 -19.75 6.69 -10.98
N VAL A 314 -18.70 7.53 -10.96
CA VAL A 314 -18.18 8.15 -12.18
C VAL A 314 -16.96 7.44 -12.73
N ARG A 315 -16.28 6.65 -11.89
CA ARG A 315 -15.12 5.86 -12.29
C ARG A 315 -14.87 4.71 -11.32
N CYS A 316 -14.34 3.61 -11.87
CA CYS A 316 -13.77 2.51 -11.09
C CYS A 316 -12.47 2.03 -11.73
N TRP A 317 -11.61 1.44 -10.93
CA TRP A 317 -10.34 0.88 -11.39
C TRP A 317 -9.83 -0.19 -10.44
N ALA A 318 -8.88 -0.99 -10.92
CA ALA A 318 -8.15 -1.95 -10.10
C ALA A 318 -6.64 -1.65 -10.09
N GLY A 319 -5.98 -2.08 -9.03
CA GLY A 319 -4.53 -2.02 -8.88
C GLY A 319 -3.98 -3.31 -8.28
N ILE A 320 -2.78 -3.70 -8.71
CA ILE A 320 -2.14 -4.93 -8.25
C ILE A 320 -1.20 -4.62 -7.08
N MET A 321 -1.50 -5.18 -5.93
CA MET A 321 -0.70 -5.08 -4.71
C MET A 321 0.16 -6.34 -4.56
N GLY A 322 1.33 -6.21 -3.92
CA GLY A 322 2.15 -7.35 -3.51
C GLY A 322 1.89 -7.72 -2.06
N PHE A 323 1.49 -8.96 -1.83
CA PHE A 323 1.30 -9.52 -0.49
C PHE A 323 2.37 -10.57 -0.21
N THR A 324 2.93 -10.53 0.99
CA THR A 324 3.91 -11.51 1.46
C THR A 324 3.22 -12.53 2.35
N ALA A 325 3.81 -13.72 2.45
CA ALA A 325 3.23 -14.84 3.19
C ALA A 325 3.05 -14.56 4.70
N ASP A 326 3.90 -13.72 5.27
CA ASP A 326 3.90 -13.35 6.70
C ASP A 326 3.33 -11.95 6.98
N GLY A 327 2.89 -11.22 5.95
CA GLY A 327 2.36 -9.88 6.07
C GLY A 327 3.42 -8.78 6.30
N LEU A 328 4.72 -9.10 6.25
CA LEU A 328 5.82 -8.14 6.36
C LEU A 328 6.43 -7.84 4.99
N PRO A 329 6.81 -6.60 4.67
CA PRO A 329 7.48 -6.32 3.40
C PRO A 329 8.83 -7.04 3.30
N LEU A 330 9.34 -7.20 2.08
CA LEU A 330 10.72 -7.55 1.81
C LEU A 330 11.50 -6.24 1.68
N LEU A 331 12.41 -5.99 2.63
CA LEU A 331 13.18 -4.74 2.67
C LEU A 331 14.60 -5.01 3.16
N GLY A 332 15.58 -4.76 2.30
CA GLY A 332 16.98 -4.93 2.64
C GLY A 332 17.81 -5.52 1.52
N ARG A 333 19.09 -5.77 1.80
CA ARG A 333 19.99 -6.47 0.89
C ARG A 333 19.55 -7.93 0.73
N TYR A 334 19.62 -8.43 -0.49
CA TYR A 334 19.30 -9.82 -0.77
C TYR A 334 20.58 -10.65 -0.74
N ALA A 335 20.81 -11.33 0.38
CA ALA A 335 22.08 -12.02 0.63
C ALA A 335 22.46 -13.08 -0.43
N PRO A 336 21.48 -13.84 -1.04
CA PRO A 336 21.83 -14.79 -2.09
C PRO A 336 22.34 -14.16 -3.40
N ALA A 337 22.14 -12.84 -3.59
CA ALA A 337 22.61 -12.13 -4.77
C ALA A 337 23.22 -10.78 -4.35
N PRO A 338 24.51 -10.73 -3.97
CA PRO A 338 25.21 -9.49 -3.62
C PRO A 338 25.06 -8.44 -4.73
N GLY A 339 24.94 -7.15 -4.36
CA GLY A 339 24.65 -6.06 -5.29
C GLY A 339 23.15 -5.83 -5.55
N LEU A 340 22.27 -6.65 -4.93
CA LEU A 340 20.83 -6.52 -5.02
C LEU A 340 20.21 -6.11 -3.69
N THR A 341 19.35 -5.10 -3.73
CA THR A 341 18.45 -4.70 -2.64
C THR A 341 17.01 -4.85 -3.09
N VAL A 342 16.14 -5.33 -2.22
CA VAL A 342 14.70 -5.49 -2.49
C VAL A 342 13.91 -4.56 -1.58
N ALA A 343 12.89 -3.89 -2.12
CA ALA A 343 11.92 -3.07 -1.40
C ALA A 343 10.52 -3.30 -1.99
N ALA A 344 9.86 -4.37 -1.55
CA ALA A 344 8.65 -4.90 -2.18
C ALA A 344 7.70 -5.59 -1.19
N GLY A 345 6.50 -5.96 -1.64
CA GLY A 345 5.57 -6.75 -0.82
C GLY A 345 4.94 -5.96 0.33
N PHE A 346 4.51 -4.72 0.10
CA PHE A 346 4.01 -3.81 1.15
C PHE A 346 2.57 -4.09 1.61
N ASN A 347 1.97 -5.22 1.24
CA ASN A 347 0.68 -5.69 1.75
C ASN A 347 -0.44 -4.64 1.70
N GLY A 348 -0.50 -3.85 0.63
CA GLY A 348 -1.49 -2.78 0.43
C GLY A 348 -1.17 -1.45 1.15
N GLY A 349 -0.19 -1.42 2.05
CA GLY A 349 0.12 -0.26 2.90
C GLY A 349 1.22 0.69 2.37
N GLY A 350 1.65 0.61 1.11
CA GLY A 350 2.85 1.26 0.59
C GLY A 350 3.01 2.75 0.90
N PHE A 351 1.93 3.52 1.00
CA PHE A 351 1.99 4.95 1.37
C PHE A 351 2.29 5.21 2.85
N SER A 352 2.11 4.23 3.71
CA SER A 352 2.54 4.29 5.11
C SER A 352 4.04 3.97 5.30
N TRP A 353 4.75 3.63 4.22
CA TRP A 353 6.15 3.20 4.23
C TRP A 353 7.06 4.03 3.32
N GLY A 354 6.54 4.54 2.21
CA GLY A 354 7.32 4.98 1.04
C GLY A 354 8.43 5.97 1.33
N ALA A 355 8.18 7.02 2.10
CA ALA A 355 9.21 8.02 2.43
C ALA A 355 10.30 7.46 3.35
N ALA A 356 9.92 6.67 4.38
CA ALA A 356 10.85 6.05 5.31
C ALA A 356 11.69 4.95 4.65
N VAL A 357 11.09 4.19 3.73
CA VAL A 357 11.83 3.18 2.95
C VAL A 357 12.87 3.85 2.06
N GLY A 358 12.55 4.99 1.46
CA GLY A 358 13.53 5.77 0.69
C GLY A 358 14.75 6.15 1.53
N GLU A 359 14.52 6.67 2.73
CA GLU A 359 15.59 7.02 3.68
C GLU A 359 16.38 5.79 4.14
N ALA A 360 15.69 4.72 4.53
CA ALA A 360 16.33 3.50 5.03
C ALA A 360 17.19 2.81 3.96
N VAL A 361 16.72 2.73 2.71
CA VAL A 361 17.49 2.13 1.60
C VAL A 361 18.70 3.00 1.26
N ALA A 362 18.55 4.32 1.23
CA ALA A 362 19.71 5.21 0.98
C ALA A 362 20.77 5.05 2.07
N ALA A 363 20.38 5.00 3.34
CA ALA A 363 21.31 4.75 4.45
C ALA A 363 21.98 3.37 4.33
N LEU A 364 21.22 2.32 4.03
CA LEU A 364 21.73 0.96 3.85
C LEU A 364 22.77 0.88 2.72
N LEU A 365 22.52 1.52 1.58
CA LEU A 365 23.44 1.53 0.43
C LEU A 365 24.70 2.37 0.70
N ALA A 366 24.60 3.36 1.58
CA ALA A 366 25.74 4.14 2.05
C ALA A 366 26.52 3.47 3.20
N GLY A 367 26.12 2.28 3.64
CA GLY A 367 26.74 1.59 4.78
C GLY A 367 26.47 2.25 6.13
N ARG A 368 25.44 3.08 6.22
CA ARG A 368 24.99 3.75 7.46
C ARG A 368 23.86 2.96 8.13
N ASP A 369 23.63 3.25 9.40
CA ASP A 369 22.48 2.72 10.13
C ASP A 369 21.18 3.20 9.47
N PRO A 370 20.29 2.30 9.04
CA PRO A 370 18.98 2.66 8.46
C PRO A 370 17.98 3.21 9.51
N GLY A 371 18.33 3.22 10.78
CA GLY A 371 17.53 3.68 11.92
C GLY A 371 16.59 2.58 12.45
N PRO A 372 15.47 2.27 11.81
CA PRO A 372 14.61 1.17 12.23
C PRO A 372 15.26 -0.20 11.98
N ASP A 373 15.00 -1.16 12.87
CA ASP A 373 15.45 -2.54 12.70
C ASP A 373 14.84 -3.16 11.43
N LEU A 374 15.70 -3.49 10.45
CA LEU A 374 15.27 -4.10 9.19
C LEU A 374 15.34 -5.63 9.21
N GLU A 375 15.88 -6.25 10.27
CA GLU A 375 16.04 -7.70 10.37
C GLU A 375 14.73 -8.49 10.15
N PRO A 376 13.55 -8.07 10.68
CA PRO A 376 12.29 -8.76 10.40
C PRO A 376 11.87 -8.73 8.93
N PHE A 377 12.42 -7.81 8.14
CA PHE A 377 12.04 -7.58 6.75
C PHE A 377 13.02 -8.16 5.74
N ARG A 378 14.05 -8.88 6.18
CA ARG A 378 15.06 -9.46 5.28
C ARG A 378 14.41 -10.15 4.09
N PRO A 379 14.84 -9.84 2.84
CA PRO A 379 14.25 -10.44 1.66
C PRO A 379 14.48 -11.95 1.54
N ASP A 380 15.55 -12.45 2.14
CA ASP A 380 15.96 -13.86 2.10
C ASP A 380 15.38 -14.72 3.25
N ARG A 381 14.56 -14.14 4.14
CA ARG A 381 13.98 -14.84 5.30
C ARG A 381 13.11 -16.05 4.94
N PHE A 382 12.66 -16.15 3.70
CA PHE A 382 11.90 -17.30 3.21
C PHE A 382 12.77 -18.42 2.63
N HIS A 383 14.10 -18.23 2.54
CA HIS A 383 15.03 -19.28 2.15
C HIS A 383 15.35 -20.20 3.34
N GLY A 384 15.38 -21.51 3.16
CA GLY A 384 15.87 -22.42 4.21
C GLY A 384 14.91 -23.46 4.75
N GLY A 385 13.79 -23.69 4.09
CA GLY A 385 12.92 -24.83 4.41
C GLY A 385 11.50 -24.66 3.95
N GLY A 386 10.97 -25.64 3.24
CA GLY A 386 9.67 -25.72 2.56
C GLY A 386 8.94 -24.38 2.50
N GLY A 387 8.78 -23.83 1.31
CA GLY A 387 8.36 -22.45 1.08
C GLY A 387 7.33 -21.90 2.06
N PRO A 388 7.19 -20.61 2.19
CA PRO A 388 6.34 -20.00 3.22
C PRO A 388 4.96 -20.61 3.13
N ALA A 389 4.46 -21.19 4.23
CA ALA A 389 3.07 -21.58 4.32
C ALA A 389 2.26 -20.30 4.09
N TRP A 390 1.69 -20.17 2.90
CA TRP A 390 0.83 -19.04 2.57
C TRP A 390 -0.38 -19.08 3.50
N ALA A 391 -0.32 -18.32 4.56
CA ALA A 391 -1.53 -17.96 5.29
C ALA A 391 -2.12 -16.79 4.50
N ASN A 392 -3.19 -17.03 3.74
CA ASN A 392 -3.93 -15.95 3.09
C ASN A 392 -4.17 -14.85 4.14
N PRO A 393 -3.57 -13.65 4.03
CA PRO A 393 -3.71 -12.60 5.04
C PRO A 393 -5.15 -12.09 5.16
N PHE A 394 -6.04 -12.49 4.25
CA PHE A 394 -7.47 -12.20 4.28
C PHE A 394 -8.23 -13.31 5.02
N THR A 395 -7.90 -14.59 4.80
CA THR A 395 -8.45 -15.72 5.55
C THR A 395 -7.75 -15.93 6.90
N ALA A 396 -6.53 -15.46 7.10
CA ALA A 396 -5.91 -15.42 8.42
C ALA A 396 -6.68 -14.49 9.38
N GLY A 397 -7.32 -13.42 8.82
CA GLY A 397 -8.32 -12.65 9.55
C GLY A 397 -9.56 -13.46 9.91
N GLU A 398 -10.00 -14.41 9.08
CA GLU A 398 -11.13 -15.32 9.37
C GLU A 398 -10.79 -16.34 10.44
N LYS A 399 -9.58 -16.87 10.49
CA LYS A 399 -9.13 -17.74 11.61
C LYS A 399 -9.08 -17.01 12.95
N ASN A 400 -8.81 -15.71 12.91
CA ASN A 400 -8.83 -14.81 14.07
C ASN A 400 -10.20 -14.14 14.26
N ASN A 401 -11.18 -14.42 13.39
CA ASN A 401 -12.48 -13.80 13.39
C ASN A 401 -13.55 -14.78 12.88
N PRO A 402 -13.88 -15.79 13.67
CA PRO A 402 -14.80 -16.87 13.30
C PRO A 402 -16.25 -16.42 13.03
N GLY A 403 -16.56 -15.15 13.26
CA GLY A 403 -17.89 -14.57 13.05
C GLY A 403 -18.05 -13.73 11.78
N ALA A 404 -17.07 -13.70 10.86
CA ALA A 404 -17.27 -13.02 9.59
C ALA A 404 -18.38 -13.74 8.80
N PRO A 405 -19.51 -13.08 8.50
CA PRO A 405 -20.70 -13.79 8.06
C PRO A 405 -20.55 -14.33 6.64
N HIS A 406 -20.29 -15.62 6.49
CA HIS A 406 -20.64 -16.36 5.27
C HIS A 406 -22.12 -16.20 4.90
N ALA A 407 -22.98 -15.84 5.86
CA ALA A 407 -24.41 -15.60 5.67
C ALA A 407 -24.74 -14.37 4.79
N GLU A 408 -23.93 -13.29 4.82
CA GLU A 408 -24.15 -12.15 3.92
C GLU A 408 -23.69 -12.43 2.49
N ALA A 409 -22.71 -13.30 2.28
CA ALA A 409 -22.34 -13.71 0.93
C ALA A 409 -23.49 -14.44 0.22
N ALA A 410 -24.27 -15.24 0.93
CA ALA A 410 -25.46 -15.88 0.41
C ALA A 410 -26.63 -14.89 0.17
N ALA A 411 -26.77 -13.86 1.01
CA ALA A 411 -27.75 -12.78 0.81
C ALA A 411 -27.37 -11.81 -0.33
N ILE A 412 -26.07 -11.74 -0.66
CA ILE A 412 -25.55 -10.95 -1.79
C ILE A 412 -25.75 -11.65 -3.12
N ALA A 413 -25.89 -12.98 -3.14
CA ALA A 413 -26.13 -13.79 -4.32
C ALA A 413 -27.61 -13.77 -4.80
N THR A 414 -28.54 -13.13 -4.07
CA THR A 414 -29.90 -12.91 -4.58
C THR A 414 -29.84 -11.94 -5.77
N PRO A 415 -30.42 -12.29 -6.93
CA PRO A 415 -30.43 -11.41 -8.10
C PRO A 415 -31.04 -10.05 -7.72
N VAL A 416 -30.39 -8.99 -8.14
CA VAL A 416 -30.98 -7.65 -8.12
C VAL A 416 -32.23 -7.75 -9.01
N ASP A 417 -33.38 -7.42 -8.43
CA ASP A 417 -34.63 -7.32 -9.20
C ASP A 417 -34.41 -6.23 -10.27
N GLU A 418 -34.31 -6.64 -11.53
CA GLU A 418 -34.05 -5.74 -12.65
C GLU A 418 -35.15 -4.65 -12.78
N ALA A 419 -36.29 -4.83 -12.11
CA ALA A 419 -37.37 -3.85 -12.04
C ALA A 419 -37.06 -2.62 -11.16
N ALA A 420 -35.96 -2.65 -10.37
CA ALA A 420 -35.56 -1.51 -9.52
C ALA A 420 -34.54 -0.56 -10.21
N LEU A 421 -34.17 -0.85 -11.46
CA LEU A 421 -33.21 -0.06 -12.26
C LEU A 421 -33.87 0.65 -13.47
N ALA A 422 -35.22 0.60 -13.60
CA ALA A 422 -35.95 1.33 -14.60
C ALA A 422 -36.45 2.70 -14.12
#